data_056a48c73784c382f5f2a3bac890c1ac
#
_entry.id   056a48c73784c382f5f2a3bac890c1ac
#
_cell.length_a   1.000
_cell.length_b   1.000
_cell.length_c   1.000
_cell.angle_alpha   90.00
_cell.angle_beta   90.00
_cell.angle_gamma   90.00
#
_symmetry.space_group_name_H-M   'P 1'
#
loop_
_entity.id
_entity.type
_entity.pdbx_description
1 polymer ?
#
loop_
_entity_poly.entity_id
_entity_poly.type
_entity_poly.pdbx_seq_one_letter_code
_entity_poly.pdbx_strand_id
1 'polypeptide(L)'
;LPNFVIRNNFNRSYMDFLAEYFSNIPSAHRSAILIGGLTFFLLLESAAPMFTWDYRRWRHLGTNMVFTLTTVLVNFVMAGILLYSSDWVASRHMGILQWLPSLPLWLEILLGLLLLDLVGAWFVHWVQHKVRWMWRFHLIHHTDTHVDASSANRHHPGESVVRFV
;
A
#
# COMPACT_ATOMS: atom_id res chain seq x y z
N LEU A 1 3.68 -42.18 2.17
CA LEU A 1 2.39 -41.54 1.84
C LEU A 1 1.74 -40.79 3.03
N PRO A 2 1.82 -41.26 4.33
CA PRO A 2 1.22 -40.51 5.43
C PRO A 2 1.86 -39.12 5.64
N ASN A 3 3.16 -38.95 5.45
CA ASN A 3 3.86 -37.69 5.64
C ASN A 3 3.48 -36.59 4.62
N PHE A 4 3.02 -36.97 3.44
CA PHE A 4 2.58 -36.03 2.41
C PHE A 4 1.21 -35.45 2.75
N VAL A 5 0.30 -36.26 3.25
CA VAL A 5 -1.06 -35.83 3.66
C VAL A 5 -1.00 -34.92 4.89
N ILE A 6 -0.15 -35.27 5.90
CA ILE A 6 0.03 -34.48 7.11
C ILE A 6 0.65 -33.10 6.76
N ARG A 7 1.63 -33.08 5.87
CA ARG A 7 2.28 -31.82 5.43
C ARG A 7 1.32 -30.89 4.66
N ASN A 8 0.45 -31.46 3.82
CA ASN A 8 -0.57 -30.68 3.11
C ASN A 8 -1.64 -30.11 4.06
N ASN A 9 -2.07 -30.87 5.06
CA ASN A 9 -3.03 -30.39 6.04
C ASN A 9 -2.44 -29.30 6.95
N PHE A 10 -1.19 -29.45 7.36
CA PHE A 10 -0.48 -28.41 8.15
C PHE A 10 -0.33 -27.11 7.36
N ASN A 11 0.10 -27.19 6.11
CA ASN A 11 0.23 -26.01 5.25
C ASN A 11 -1.12 -25.31 4.99
N ARG A 12 -2.18 -26.10 4.80
CA ARG A 12 -3.53 -25.56 4.61
C ARG A 12 -4.01 -24.84 5.87
N SER A 13 -3.89 -25.46 7.02
CA SER A 13 -4.27 -24.87 8.31
C SER A 13 -3.47 -23.59 8.61
N TYR A 14 -2.18 -23.55 8.28
CA TYR A 14 -1.34 -22.37 8.45
C TYR A 14 -1.73 -21.21 7.50
N MET A 15 -2.04 -21.52 6.26
CA MET A 15 -2.51 -20.53 5.27
C MET A 15 -3.89 -19.97 5.65
N ASP A 16 -4.79 -20.82 6.13
CA ASP A 16 -6.11 -20.41 6.61
C ASP A 16 -5.98 -19.48 7.84
N PHE A 17 -5.09 -19.80 8.78
CA PHE A 17 -4.76 -18.95 9.93
C PHE A 17 -4.20 -17.59 9.50
N LEU A 18 -3.27 -17.56 8.55
CA LEU A 18 -2.71 -16.30 8.04
C LEU A 18 -3.78 -15.46 7.34
N ALA A 19 -4.61 -16.08 6.51
CA ALA A 19 -5.71 -15.41 5.82
C ALA A 19 -6.71 -14.79 6.82
N GLU A 20 -7.09 -15.55 7.84
CA GLU A 20 -7.96 -15.07 8.92
C GLU A 20 -7.30 -13.93 9.73
N TYR A 21 -6.03 -14.08 10.09
CA TYR A 21 -5.29 -13.04 10.82
C TYR A 21 -5.22 -11.75 10.01
N PHE A 22 -4.84 -11.79 8.74
CA PHE A 22 -4.70 -10.59 7.93
C PHE A 22 -6.03 -9.95 7.51
N SER A 23 -7.10 -10.73 7.37
CA SER A 23 -8.44 -10.18 7.15
C SER A 23 -8.98 -9.43 8.38
N ASN A 24 -8.56 -9.84 9.59
CA ASN A 24 -9.02 -9.28 10.86
C ASN A 24 -7.88 -8.62 11.68
N ILE A 25 -6.79 -8.20 11.02
CA ILE A 25 -5.61 -7.66 11.70
C ILE A 25 -5.97 -6.50 12.65
N PRO A 26 -5.63 -6.59 13.95
CA PRO A 26 -5.91 -5.54 14.92
C PRO A 26 -5.28 -4.20 14.53
N SER A 27 -5.99 -3.09 14.81
CA SER A 27 -5.49 -1.74 14.49
C SER A 27 -4.13 -1.45 15.11
N ALA A 28 -3.86 -1.96 16.31
CA ALA A 28 -2.56 -1.83 16.98
C ALA A 28 -1.44 -2.51 16.17
N HIS A 29 -1.68 -3.70 15.61
CA HIS A 29 -0.69 -4.41 14.80
C HIS A 29 -0.44 -3.69 13.47
N ARG A 30 -1.50 -3.16 12.81
CA ARG A 30 -1.35 -2.32 11.61
C ARG A 30 -0.49 -1.09 11.88
N SER A 31 -0.78 -0.38 12.98
CA SER A 31 0.00 0.78 13.40
C SER A 31 1.44 0.42 13.73
N ALA A 32 1.67 -0.69 14.41
CA ALA A 32 3.02 -1.17 14.75
C ALA A 32 3.82 -1.52 13.49
N ILE A 33 3.22 -2.16 12.49
CA ILE A 33 3.87 -2.48 11.20
C ILE A 33 4.23 -1.19 10.46
N LEU A 34 3.30 -0.23 10.37
CA LEU A 34 3.53 1.02 9.64
C LEU A 34 4.58 1.90 10.32
N ILE A 35 4.41 2.17 11.61
CA ILE A 35 5.32 3.01 12.38
C ILE A 35 6.68 2.32 12.54
N GLY A 36 6.68 1.03 12.88
CA GLY A 36 7.89 0.23 13.03
C GLY A 36 8.67 0.11 11.72
N GLY A 37 8.00 -0.14 10.61
CA GLY A 37 8.61 -0.21 9.29
C GLY A 37 9.24 1.13 8.89
N LEU A 38 8.51 2.25 9.02
CA LEU A 38 9.06 3.57 8.75
C LEU A 38 10.25 3.88 9.65
N THR A 39 10.13 3.63 10.94
CA THR A 39 11.23 3.85 11.90
C THR A 39 12.45 2.99 11.57
N PHE A 40 12.24 1.72 11.24
CA PHE A 40 13.32 0.80 10.85
C PHE A 40 14.09 1.34 9.63
N PHE A 41 13.38 1.74 8.56
CA PHE A 41 14.04 2.25 7.36
C PHE A 41 14.73 3.60 7.59
N LEU A 42 14.15 4.50 8.39
CA LEU A 42 14.81 5.75 8.79
C LEU A 42 16.09 5.51 9.59
N LEU A 43 16.09 4.52 10.47
CA LEU A 43 17.28 4.13 11.25
C LEU A 43 18.33 3.46 10.36
N LEU A 44 17.91 2.53 9.48
CA LEU A 44 18.79 1.85 8.54
C LEU A 44 19.49 2.86 7.62
N GLU A 45 18.74 3.78 7.04
CA GLU A 45 19.26 4.84 6.18
C GLU A 45 20.18 5.82 6.94
N SER A 46 19.91 6.02 8.23
CA SER A 46 20.78 6.82 9.10
C SER A 46 22.11 6.13 9.41
N ALA A 47 22.08 4.81 9.55
CA ALA A 47 23.26 4.01 9.85
C ALA A 47 24.12 3.71 8.60
N ALA A 48 23.47 3.61 7.43
CA ALA A 48 24.13 3.30 6.15
C ALA A 48 23.61 4.23 5.04
N PRO A 49 23.92 5.54 5.10
CA PRO A 49 23.41 6.50 4.12
C PRO A 49 24.00 6.22 2.73
N MET A 50 23.13 6.14 1.70
CA MET A 50 23.56 6.03 0.30
C MET A 50 24.15 7.34 -0.23
N PHE A 51 23.75 8.48 0.34
CA PHE A 51 24.18 9.83 -0.05
C PHE A 51 24.58 10.65 1.17
N THR A 52 25.41 11.66 0.96
CA THR A 52 25.79 12.59 2.03
C THR A 52 24.60 13.45 2.45
N TRP A 53 24.44 13.67 3.76
CA TRP A 53 23.40 14.53 4.32
C TRP A 53 23.84 16.01 4.24
N ASP A 54 23.76 16.60 3.06
CA ASP A 54 24.12 18.02 2.82
C ASP A 54 22.94 18.98 2.95
N TYR A 55 21.80 18.51 3.47
CA TYR A 55 20.56 19.26 3.65
C TYR A 55 20.01 19.21 5.09
N ARG A 56 19.05 20.08 5.38
CA ARG A 56 18.41 20.14 6.71
C ARG A 56 17.45 18.96 6.93
N ARG A 57 18.00 17.78 7.19
CA ARG A 57 17.28 16.51 7.29
C ARG A 57 16.03 16.57 8.17
N TRP A 58 16.11 17.16 9.37
CA TRP A 58 14.96 17.26 10.27
C TRP A 58 13.82 18.12 9.74
N ARG A 59 14.15 19.19 9.01
CA ARG A 59 13.14 20.04 8.36
C ARG A 59 12.50 19.29 7.19
N HIS A 60 13.27 18.57 6.42
CA HIS A 60 12.81 17.71 5.34
C HIS A 60 11.88 16.62 5.86
N LEU A 61 12.30 15.85 6.88
CA LEU A 61 11.49 14.85 7.57
C LEU A 61 10.18 15.47 8.08
N GLY A 62 10.22 16.62 8.75
CA GLY A 62 9.02 17.32 9.23
C GLY A 62 8.03 17.66 8.11
N THR A 63 8.54 18.15 6.98
CA THR A 63 7.69 18.41 5.80
C THR A 63 7.04 17.14 5.27
N ASN A 64 7.79 16.05 5.12
CA ASN A 64 7.28 14.78 4.65
C ASN A 64 6.27 14.16 5.63
N MET A 65 6.48 14.33 6.95
CA MET A 65 5.52 13.90 7.97
C MET A 65 4.18 14.65 7.88
N VAL A 66 4.19 15.95 7.55
CA VAL A 66 2.93 16.68 7.29
C VAL A 66 2.17 16.06 6.12
N PHE A 67 2.83 15.75 5.02
CA PHE A 67 2.20 15.06 3.89
C PHE A 67 1.72 13.66 4.26
N THR A 68 2.50 12.90 5.00
CA THR A 68 2.11 11.58 5.50
C THR A 68 0.86 11.66 6.36
N LEU A 69 0.79 12.58 7.32
CA LEU A 69 -0.37 12.75 8.20
C LEU A 69 -1.62 13.17 7.42
N THR A 70 -1.48 14.09 6.46
CA THR A 70 -2.62 14.51 5.61
C THR A 70 -3.10 13.36 4.73
N THR A 71 -2.20 12.56 4.17
CA THR A 71 -2.53 11.34 3.40
C THR A 71 -3.26 10.33 4.27
N VAL A 72 -2.79 10.06 5.48
CA VAL A 72 -3.45 9.16 6.44
C VAL A 72 -4.86 9.64 6.76
N LEU A 73 -5.04 10.95 7.00
CA LEU A 73 -6.35 11.52 7.29
C LEU A 73 -7.31 11.36 6.10
N VAL A 74 -6.87 11.68 4.89
CA VAL A 74 -7.68 11.50 3.68
C VAL A 74 -8.04 10.03 3.49
N ASN A 75 -7.08 9.13 3.62
CA ASN A 75 -7.32 7.69 3.50
C ASN A 75 -8.31 7.18 4.55
N PHE A 76 -8.26 7.70 5.78
CA PHE A 76 -9.23 7.36 6.82
C PHE A 76 -10.65 7.80 6.45
N VAL A 77 -10.81 9.03 5.96
CA VAL A 77 -12.11 9.54 5.50
C VAL A 77 -12.64 8.73 4.31
N MET A 78 -11.75 8.38 3.36
CA MET A 78 -12.12 7.63 2.15
C MET A 78 -12.32 6.13 2.40
N ALA A 79 -11.85 5.59 3.54
CA ALA A 79 -11.95 4.16 3.85
C ALA A 79 -13.38 3.63 3.85
N GLY A 80 -14.35 4.44 4.30
CA GLY A 80 -15.77 4.07 4.27
C GLY A 80 -16.30 3.85 2.84
N ILE A 81 -15.89 4.70 1.90
CA ILE A 81 -16.26 4.59 0.48
C ILE A 81 -15.62 3.32 -0.12
N LEU A 82 -14.34 3.06 0.21
CA LEU A 82 -13.64 1.88 -0.25
C LEU A 82 -14.32 0.59 0.23
N LEU A 83 -14.64 0.51 1.51
CA LEU A 83 -15.32 -0.65 2.09
C LEU A 83 -16.69 -0.87 1.42
N TYR A 84 -17.50 0.19 1.32
CA TYR A 84 -18.79 0.12 0.67
C TYR A 84 -18.71 -0.36 -0.79
N SER A 85 -17.78 0.21 -1.57
CA SER A 85 -17.59 -0.19 -2.98
C SER A 85 -17.07 -1.63 -3.10
N SER A 86 -16.17 -2.05 -2.22
CA SER A 86 -15.66 -3.43 -2.17
C SER A 86 -16.78 -4.43 -1.88
N ASP A 87 -17.60 -4.18 -0.86
CA ASP A 87 -18.74 -5.03 -0.51
C ASP A 87 -19.77 -5.08 -1.64
N TRP A 88 -20.03 -3.96 -2.29
CA TRP A 88 -20.94 -3.88 -3.42
C TRP A 88 -20.43 -4.70 -4.61
N VAL A 89 -19.16 -4.56 -4.99
CA VAL A 89 -18.51 -5.33 -6.06
C VAL A 89 -18.50 -6.82 -5.73
N ALA A 90 -18.16 -7.18 -4.50
CA ALA A 90 -18.14 -8.57 -4.04
C ALA A 90 -19.54 -9.22 -4.09
N SER A 91 -20.57 -8.50 -3.62
CA SER A 91 -21.96 -9.01 -3.62
C SER A 91 -22.53 -9.18 -5.03
N ARG A 92 -22.01 -8.49 -6.03
CA ARG A 92 -22.43 -8.57 -7.43
C ARG A 92 -21.56 -9.50 -8.27
N HIS A 93 -20.54 -10.13 -7.69
CA HIS A 93 -19.57 -10.95 -8.41
C HIS A 93 -18.92 -10.23 -9.60
N MET A 94 -18.61 -8.94 -9.43
CA MET A 94 -18.05 -8.08 -10.47
C MET A 94 -16.51 -8.00 -10.44
N GLY A 95 -15.84 -8.75 -9.58
CA GLY A 95 -14.39 -8.80 -9.51
C GLY A 95 -13.78 -9.63 -10.64
N ILE A 96 -12.71 -9.11 -11.28
CA ILE A 96 -12.01 -9.82 -12.38
C ILE A 96 -11.59 -11.24 -11.94
N LEU A 97 -11.07 -11.39 -10.73
CA LEU A 97 -10.66 -12.70 -10.20
C LEU A 97 -11.86 -13.64 -9.98
N GLN A 98 -13.05 -13.10 -9.69
CA GLN A 98 -14.26 -13.89 -9.51
C GLN A 98 -14.81 -14.47 -10.84
N TRP A 99 -14.40 -13.93 -11.97
CA TRP A 99 -14.78 -14.44 -13.30
C TRP A 99 -13.84 -15.51 -13.82
N LEU A 100 -12.71 -15.72 -13.16
CA LEU A 100 -11.77 -16.78 -13.50
C LEU A 100 -12.24 -18.12 -12.93
N PRO A 101 -11.88 -19.26 -13.55
CA PRO A 101 -12.08 -20.56 -12.95
C PRO A 101 -11.33 -20.63 -11.61
N SER A 102 -11.74 -21.53 -10.71
CA SER A 102 -11.08 -21.72 -9.42
C SER A 102 -9.60 -22.00 -9.59
N LEU A 103 -8.79 -21.10 -9.09
CA LEU A 103 -7.34 -21.19 -9.13
C LEU A 103 -6.79 -21.62 -7.74
N PRO A 104 -5.57 -22.18 -7.68
CA PRO A 104 -4.89 -22.34 -6.41
C PRO A 104 -4.71 -20.98 -5.71
N LEU A 105 -4.91 -20.92 -4.39
CA LEU A 105 -4.88 -19.68 -3.60
C LEU A 105 -3.65 -18.84 -3.84
N TRP A 106 -2.46 -19.46 -3.93
CA TRP A 106 -1.21 -18.75 -4.18
C TRP A 106 -1.22 -17.99 -5.53
N LEU A 107 -1.87 -18.58 -6.56
CA LEU A 107 -1.98 -17.97 -7.88
C LEU A 107 -3.02 -16.83 -7.87
N GLU A 108 -4.13 -16.99 -7.16
CA GLU A 108 -5.11 -15.91 -6.95
C GLU A 108 -4.48 -14.72 -6.24
N ILE A 109 -3.71 -14.96 -5.18
CA ILE A 109 -2.97 -13.90 -4.47
C ILE A 109 -1.98 -13.21 -5.40
N LEU A 110 -1.18 -13.98 -6.15
CA LEU A 110 -0.20 -13.43 -7.09
C LEU A 110 -0.87 -12.55 -8.16
N LEU A 111 -1.93 -13.05 -8.79
CA LEU A 111 -2.67 -12.30 -9.81
C LEU A 111 -3.34 -11.06 -9.21
N GLY A 112 -3.91 -11.18 -8.01
CA GLY A 112 -4.49 -10.03 -7.29
C GLY A 112 -3.47 -8.94 -7.02
N LEU A 113 -2.29 -9.29 -6.52
CA LEU A 113 -1.19 -8.35 -6.27
C LEU A 113 -0.70 -7.70 -7.57
N LEU A 114 -0.52 -8.48 -8.64
CA LEU A 114 -0.10 -7.97 -9.94
C LEU A 114 -1.13 -7.00 -10.54
N LEU A 115 -2.42 -7.30 -10.44
CA LEU A 115 -3.49 -6.42 -10.91
C LEU A 115 -3.57 -5.14 -10.08
N LEU A 116 -3.44 -5.24 -8.75
CA LEU A 116 -3.40 -4.07 -7.86
C LEU A 116 -2.21 -3.17 -8.17
N ASP A 117 -1.03 -3.74 -8.41
CA ASP A 117 0.16 -2.97 -8.75
C ASP A 117 0.02 -2.35 -10.15
N LEU A 118 -0.37 -3.14 -11.15
CA LEU A 118 -0.51 -2.69 -12.54
C LEU A 118 -1.56 -1.59 -12.68
N VAL A 119 -2.74 -1.75 -12.09
CA VAL A 119 -3.86 -0.81 -12.25
C VAL A 119 -3.81 0.28 -11.17
N GLY A 120 -3.73 -0.10 -9.90
CA GLY A 120 -3.81 0.82 -8.77
C GLY A 120 -2.55 1.66 -8.55
N ALA A 121 -1.37 1.15 -8.90
CA ALA A 121 -0.13 1.88 -8.76
C ALA A 121 0.37 2.41 -10.12
N TRP A 122 0.80 1.53 -11.01
CA TRP A 122 1.48 1.95 -12.24
C TRP A 122 0.58 2.73 -13.20
N PHE A 123 -0.61 2.21 -13.54
CA PHE A 123 -1.51 2.85 -14.51
C PHE A 123 -2.02 4.20 -14.00
N VAL A 124 -2.46 4.27 -12.75
CA VAL A 124 -2.91 5.52 -12.12
C VAL A 124 -1.78 6.55 -12.09
N HIS A 125 -0.57 6.14 -11.72
CA HIS A 125 0.62 7.00 -11.74
C HIS A 125 0.90 7.53 -13.17
N TRP A 126 0.84 6.66 -14.18
CA TRP A 126 1.01 7.05 -15.58
C TRP A 126 -0.05 8.06 -16.03
N VAL A 127 -1.33 7.87 -15.64
CA VAL A 127 -2.42 8.81 -15.93
C VAL A 127 -2.16 10.17 -15.27
N GLN A 128 -1.68 10.19 -14.03
CA GLN A 128 -1.32 11.41 -13.31
C GLN A 128 -0.24 12.22 -14.04
N HIS A 129 0.68 11.58 -14.73
CA HIS A 129 1.65 12.25 -15.60
C HIS A 129 1.08 12.78 -16.91
N LYS A 130 -0.03 12.23 -17.41
CA LYS A 130 -0.65 12.63 -18.70
C LYS A 130 -1.74 13.67 -18.55
N VAL A 131 -2.46 13.66 -17.45
CA VAL A 131 -3.61 14.54 -17.20
C VAL A 131 -3.18 15.78 -16.43
N ARG A 132 -3.23 16.95 -17.07
CA ARG A 132 -2.69 18.23 -16.56
C ARG A 132 -3.19 18.60 -15.15
N TRP A 133 -4.46 18.41 -14.84
CA TRP A 133 -4.97 18.76 -13.51
C TRP A 133 -4.52 17.76 -12.43
N MET A 134 -4.41 16.48 -12.76
CA MET A 134 -3.87 15.44 -11.86
C MET A 134 -2.37 15.66 -11.60
N TRP A 135 -1.62 16.05 -12.65
CA TRP A 135 -0.20 16.41 -12.52
C TRP A 135 0.05 17.51 -11.48
N ARG A 136 -0.84 18.49 -11.35
CA ARG A 136 -0.68 19.55 -10.35
C ARG A 136 -0.63 19.04 -8.92
N PHE A 137 -1.35 17.97 -8.61
CA PHE A 137 -1.30 17.29 -7.31
C PHE A 137 -0.09 16.37 -7.22
N HIS A 138 0.14 15.59 -8.26
CA HIS A 138 1.21 14.61 -8.34
C HIS A 138 2.62 15.23 -8.35
N LEU A 139 2.75 16.46 -8.84
CA LEU A 139 4.01 17.20 -8.86
C LEU A 139 4.67 17.27 -7.48
N ILE A 140 3.91 17.31 -6.39
CA ILE A 140 4.44 17.34 -5.01
C ILE A 140 5.34 16.11 -4.75
N HIS A 141 4.93 14.95 -5.24
CA HIS A 141 5.74 13.72 -5.16
C HIS A 141 7.08 13.88 -5.90
N HIS A 142 7.11 14.59 -7.01
CA HIS A 142 8.30 14.83 -7.83
C HIS A 142 9.13 16.06 -7.42
N THR A 143 8.71 16.85 -6.41
CA THR A 143 9.47 18.01 -5.93
C THR A 143 10.54 17.66 -4.90
N ASP A 144 10.64 16.40 -4.48
CA ASP A 144 11.66 15.99 -3.53
C ASP A 144 13.01 15.83 -4.24
N THR A 145 13.98 16.64 -3.84
CA THR A 145 15.34 16.60 -4.38
C THR A 145 16.29 15.75 -3.53
N HIS A 146 15.82 15.29 -2.37
CA HIS A 146 16.60 14.51 -1.41
C HIS A 146 15.75 13.32 -0.95
N VAL A 147 15.57 12.37 -1.85
CA VAL A 147 14.73 11.19 -1.60
C VAL A 147 15.30 10.35 -0.47
N ASP A 148 14.50 10.16 0.58
CA ASP A 148 14.80 9.30 1.73
C ASP A 148 13.57 8.49 2.14
N ALA A 149 13.69 7.66 3.18
CA ALA A 149 12.57 6.81 3.63
C ALA A 149 11.30 7.61 3.99
N SER A 150 11.42 8.88 4.39
CA SER A 150 10.28 9.74 4.70
C SER A 150 9.53 10.22 3.45
N SER A 151 10.20 10.22 2.29
CA SER A 151 9.62 10.69 1.01
C SER A 151 8.58 9.73 0.43
N ALA A 152 8.53 8.48 0.90
CA ALA A 152 7.64 7.44 0.38
C ALA A 152 6.16 7.84 0.38
N ASN A 153 5.72 8.63 1.36
CA ASN A 153 4.35 9.11 1.51
C ASN A 153 4.19 10.61 1.23
N ARG A 154 5.12 11.21 0.51
CA ARG A 154 5.06 12.63 0.13
C ARG A 154 4.07 12.84 -1.02
N HIS A 155 2.78 12.81 -0.70
CA HIS A 155 1.69 13.01 -1.65
C HIS A 155 0.83 14.21 -1.28
N HIS A 156 0.32 14.91 -2.28
CA HIS A 156 -0.68 15.94 -2.05
C HIS A 156 -2.01 15.30 -1.62
N PRO A 157 -2.75 15.84 -0.64
CA PRO A 157 -4.06 15.27 -0.24
C PRO A 157 -5.03 15.05 -1.41
N GLY A 158 -5.05 15.97 -2.39
CA GLY A 158 -5.85 15.84 -3.61
C GLY A 158 -5.44 14.66 -4.48
N GLU A 159 -4.17 14.27 -4.49
CA GLU A 159 -3.72 13.05 -5.16
C GLU A 159 -4.29 11.81 -4.49
N SER A 160 -4.28 11.77 -3.15
CA SER A 160 -4.89 10.67 -2.41
C SER A 160 -6.37 10.49 -2.75
N VAL A 161 -7.14 11.59 -2.84
CA VAL A 161 -8.54 11.52 -3.27
C VAL A 161 -8.67 10.94 -4.68
N VAL A 162 -7.85 11.41 -5.64
CA VAL A 162 -7.88 10.92 -7.03
C VAL A 162 -7.57 9.43 -7.13
N ARG A 163 -6.72 8.90 -6.26
CA ARG A 163 -6.37 7.47 -6.24
C ARG A 163 -7.48 6.56 -5.69
N PHE A 164 -8.48 7.12 -4.99
CA PHE A 164 -9.65 6.40 -4.48
C PHE A 164 -10.83 6.38 -5.47
N VAL A 165 -10.84 7.22 -6.50
CA VAL A 165 -11.89 7.32 -7.51
C VAL A 165 -11.50 6.56 -8.78
#